data_7ac6f953c39e9bc01cba1a72cc935551
#
_entry.id   7ac6f953c39e9bc01cba1a72cc935551
#
_cell.length_a   1.000
_cell.length_b   1.000
_cell.length_c   1.000
_cell.angle_alpha   90.00
_cell.angle_beta   90.00
_cell.angle_gamma   90.00
#
_symmetry.space_group_name_H-M   'P 1'
#
loop_
_entity.id
_entity.type
_entity.pdbx_description
1 polymer ?
#
loop_
_entity_poly.entity_id
_entity_poly.type
_entity_poly.pdbx_seq_one_letter_code
_entity_poly.pdbx_strand_id
1 'polypeptide(L)'
;MEELSMQALLGILISALLSENFILVKFYGICPFMGVSKKIDTALGMGMAVTFVMALASAACYGVDLLLKTLSLQYMQTVVFILVIASIVQVVEMFLKKAVPALYKALGVFLPLITTNCAVLGVVLVNVQEGYGFLASVVNGAAGGLGFTLAIVLFASVRERVDKADCPECFKGFPIALITAGLLALAFTGFSGLKIF
;
A
#
# COMPACT_ATOMS: atom_id res chain seq x y z
N MET A 1 7.33 27.98 -2.42
CA MET A 1 6.06 27.49 -1.86
C MET A 1 5.08 27.49 -3.04
N GLU A 2 5.07 26.40 -3.82
CA GLU A 2 4.08 26.28 -4.89
C GLU A 2 2.71 26.09 -4.24
N GLU A 3 1.80 26.96 -4.60
CA GLU A 3 0.38 26.74 -4.32
C GLU A 3 0.01 25.36 -4.89
N LEU A 4 -0.23 24.42 -4.00
CA LEU A 4 -0.69 23.08 -4.37
C LEU A 4 -2.09 23.24 -4.94
N SER A 5 -2.18 23.46 -6.24
CA SER A 5 -3.47 23.66 -6.90
C SER A 5 -4.31 22.41 -6.67
N MET A 6 -5.61 22.57 -6.45
CA MET A 6 -6.56 21.47 -6.30
C MET A 6 -6.44 20.45 -7.45
N GLN A 7 -6.08 20.92 -8.64
CA GLN A 7 -5.82 20.10 -9.81
C GLN A 7 -4.61 19.20 -9.67
N ALA A 8 -3.50 19.68 -9.08
CA ALA A 8 -2.32 18.87 -8.83
C ALA A 8 -2.59 17.77 -7.79
N LEU A 9 -3.34 18.07 -6.72
CA LEU A 9 -3.75 17.08 -5.73
C LEU A 9 -4.65 15.99 -6.33
N LEU A 10 -5.63 16.37 -7.15
CA LEU A 10 -6.48 15.44 -7.88
C LEU A 10 -5.67 14.58 -8.87
N GLY A 11 -4.70 15.17 -9.55
CA GLY A 11 -3.80 14.45 -10.45
C GLY A 11 -2.99 13.38 -9.71
N ILE A 12 -2.38 13.72 -8.56
CA ILE A 12 -1.65 12.78 -7.72
C ILE A 12 -2.58 11.65 -7.25
N LEU A 13 -3.79 11.97 -6.82
CA LEU A 13 -4.75 10.99 -6.32
C LEU A 13 -5.17 9.99 -7.41
N ILE A 14 -5.54 10.47 -8.60
CA ILE A 14 -5.96 9.61 -9.70
C ILE A 14 -4.77 8.78 -10.24
N SER A 15 -3.60 9.39 -10.35
CA SER A 15 -2.39 8.70 -10.79
C SER A 15 -2.00 7.58 -9.83
N ALA A 16 -1.96 7.83 -8.53
CA ALA A 16 -1.62 6.83 -7.52
C ALA A 16 -2.67 5.70 -7.43
N LEU A 17 -3.94 5.99 -7.74
CA LEU A 17 -5.03 5.01 -7.69
C LEU A 17 -5.02 4.06 -8.88
N LEU A 18 -4.83 4.58 -10.10
CA LEU A 18 -5.02 3.86 -11.36
C LEU A 18 -3.71 3.62 -12.11
N SER A 19 -3.01 4.71 -12.50
CA SER A 19 -1.86 4.62 -13.42
C SER A 19 -0.60 4.09 -12.75
N GLU A 20 -0.37 4.45 -11.48
CA GLU A 20 0.80 4.05 -10.71
C GLU A 20 0.43 3.23 -9.46
N ASN A 21 -0.53 2.30 -9.62
CA ASN A 21 -0.93 1.45 -8.52
C ASN A 21 0.28 0.68 -7.94
N PHE A 22 0.52 0.86 -6.64
CA PHE A 22 1.70 0.30 -5.96
C PHE A 22 1.77 -1.22 -6.01
N ILE A 23 0.63 -1.94 -6.04
CA ILE A 23 0.62 -3.41 -6.12
C ILE A 23 0.75 -3.88 -7.57
N LEU A 24 -0.12 -3.39 -8.45
CA LEU A 24 -0.33 -3.98 -9.77
C LEU A 24 0.69 -3.50 -10.81
N VAL A 25 1.26 -2.31 -10.61
CA VAL A 25 2.24 -1.70 -11.52
C VAL A 25 3.65 -1.74 -10.93
N LYS A 26 3.83 -1.34 -9.67
CA LYS A 26 5.14 -1.30 -9.01
C LYS A 26 5.48 -2.59 -8.23
N PHE A 27 4.54 -3.52 -8.10
CA PHE A 27 4.69 -4.81 -7.41
C PHE A 27 5.09 -4.69 -5.93
N TYR A 28 4.76 -3.57 -5.27
CA TYR A 28 4.99 -3.39 -3.85
C TYR A 28 3.80 -3.90 -3.03
N GLY A 29 4.06 -4.65 -1.96
CA GLY A 29 3.02 -5.15 -1.06
C GLY A 29 2.32 -6.43 -1.52
N ILE A 30 2.99 -7.28 -2.31
CA ILE A 30 2.44 -8.56 -2.77
C ILE A 30 2.20 -9.52 -1.61
N CYS A 31 3.01 -9.49 -0.54
CA CYS A 31 2.88 -10.40 0.60
C CYS A 31 1.49 -10.34 1.26
N PRO A 32 1.00 -9.16 1.72
CA PRO A 32 -0.36 -9.06 2.22
C PRO A 32 -1.43 -9.25 1.13
N PHE A 33 -1.15 -8.83 -0.11
CA PHE A 33 -2.04 -9.01 -1.25
C PHE A 33 -2.38 -10.48 -1.50
N MET A 34 -1.40 -11.37 -1.51
CA MET A 34 -1.61 -12.82 -1.69
C MET A 34 -2.16 -13.50 -0.42
N GLY A 35 -1.74 -13.03 0.77
CA GLY A 35 -2.06 -13.66 2.05
C GLY A 35 -3.50 -13.40 2.51
N VAL A 36 -4.00 -12.18 2.36
CA VAL A 36 -5.27 -11.73 2.98
C VAL A 36 -6.44 -11.70 2.01
N SER A 37 -6.21 -11.95 0.72
CA SER A 37 -7.23 -11.86 -0.35
C SER A 37 -8.19 -13.04 -0.46
N LYS A 38 -8.27 -13.93 0.54
CA LYS A 38 -9.19 -15.08 0.51
C LYS A 38 -10.65 -14.69 0.76
N LYS A 39 -10.90 -13.61 1.49
CA LYS A 39 -12.25 -13.11 1.80
C LYS A 39 -12.28 -11.60 1.62
N ILE A 40 -13.38 -11.09 1.05
CA ILE A 40 -13.55 -9.64 0.79
C ILE A 40 -13.53 -8.83 2.08
N ASP A 41 -14.15 -9.31 3.16
CA ASP A 41 -14.20 -8.60 4.45
C ASP A 41 -12.81 -8.40 5.06
N THR A 42 -11.96 -9.45 5.02
CA THR A 42 -10.59 -9.35 5.52
C THR A 42 -9.72 -8.50 4.62
N ALA A 43 -9.94 -8.54 3.30
CA ALA A 43 -9.25 -7.70 2.32
C ALA A 43 -9.57 -6.21 2.54
N LEU A 44 -10.84 -5.89 2.77
CA LEU A 44 -11.28 -4.51 3.04
C LEU A 44 -10.68 -3.98 4.36
N GLY A 45 -10.75 -4.78 5.42
CA GLY A 45 -10.17 -4.41 6.73
C GLY A 45 -8.66 -4.18 6.64
N MET A 46 -7.94 -5.03 5.92
CA MET A 46 -6.52 -4.87 5.66
C MET A 46 -6.20 -3.62 4.83
N GLY A 47 -6.99 -3.37 3.78
CA GLY A 47 -6.84 -2.20 2.94
C GLY A 47 -7.00 -0.89 3.72
N MET A 48 -8.02 -0.79 4.55
CA MET A 48 -8.25 0.38 5.42
C MET A 48 -7.11 0.59 6.42
N ALA A 49 -6.64 -0.48 7.06
CA ALA A 49 -5.51 -0.42 8.00
C ALA A 49 -4.23 0.05 7.29
N VAL A 50 -3.93 -0.50 6.12
CA VAL A 50 -2.75 -0.10 5.33
C VAL A 50 -2.86 1.36 4.88
N THR A 51 -4.03 1.83 4.44
CA THR A 51 -4.25 3.22 4.05
C THR A 51 -3.95 4.18 5.20
N PHE A 52 -4.43 3.86 6.39
CA PHE A 52 -4.17 4.67 7.60
C PHE A 52 -2.67 4.69 7.95
N VAL A 53 -2.02 3.53 7.93
CA VAL A 53 -0.58 3.42 8.20
C VAL A 53 0.25 4.16 7.15
N MET A 54 -0.10 4.07 5.86
CA MET A 54 0.60 4.78 4.79
C MET A 54 0.52 6.30 4.95
N ALA A 55 -0.64 6.84 5.30
CA ALA A 55 -0.80 8.26 5.55
C ALA A 55 0.05 8.73 6.74
N LEU A 56 0.02 7.99 7.86
CA LEU A 56 0.84 8.28 9.04
C LEU A 56 2.34 8.16 8.76
N ALA A 57 2.75 7.10 8.07
CA ALA A 57 4.15 6.87 7.72
C ALA A 57 4.68 7.98 6.80
N SER A 58 3.88 8.41 5.82
CA SER A 58 4.25 9.52 4.93
C SER A 58 4.44 10.84 5.70
N ALA A 59 3.56 11.13 6.66
CA ALA A 59 3.66 12.33 7.50
C ALA A 59 4.92 12.29 8.38
N ALA A 60 5.18 11.18 9.07
CA ALA A 60 6.32 11.05 9.97
C ALA A 60 7.66 11.01 9.23
N CYS A 61 7.73 10.27 8.12
CA CYS A 61 8.95 10.15 7.34
C CYS A 61 9.33 11.46 6.63
N TYR A 62 8.36 12.32 6.31
CA TYR A 62 8.66 13.67 5.83
C TYR A 62 9.46 14.48 6.86
N GLY A 63 9.06 14.46 8.13
CA GLY A 63 9.82 15.12 9.20
C GLY A 63 11.20 14.53 9.41
N VAL A 64 11.32 13.21 9.31
CA VAL A 64 12.60 12.50 9.41
C VAL A 64 13.51 12.80 8.22
N ASP A 65 12.97 12.89 7.00
CA ASP A 65 13.74 13.27 5.80
C ASP A 65 14.35 14.66 5.94
N LEU A 66 13.57 15.62 6.46
CA LEU A 66 14.06 16.97 6.73
C LEU A 66 15.22 16.95 7.74
N LEU A 67 15.12 16.13 8.79
CA LEU A 67 16.17 15.96 9.78
C LEU A 67 17.42 15.32 9.17
N LEU A 68 17.28 14.28 8.34
CA LEU A 68 18.40 13.60 7.67
C LEU A 68 19.13 14.55 6.70
N LYS A 69 18.40 15.41 6.00
CA LYS A 69 18.97 16.42 5.11
C LYS A 69 19.81 17.43 5.88
N THR A 70 19.38 17.88 7.05
CA THR A 70 20.16 18.80 7.90
C THR A 70 21.43 18.15 8.47
N LEU A 71 21.38 16.82 8.74
CA LEU A 71 22.52 16.05 9.26
C LEU A 71 23.43 15.49 8.15
N SER A 72 23.12 15.70 6.87
CA SER A 72 23.85 15.15 5.71
C SER A 72 24.01 13.62 5.72
N LEU A 73 23.06 12.88 6.34
CA LEU A 73 23.07 11.44 6.50
C LEU A 73 22.15 10.73 5.47
N GLN A 74 22.06 11.23 4.25
CA GLN A 74 21.16 10.71 3.22
C GLN A 74 21.43 9.26 2.83
N TYR A 75 22.65 8.76 2.96
CA TYR A 75 23.00 7.38 2.65
C TYR A 75 22.34 6.35 3.60
N MET A 76 21.94 6.76 4.81
CA MET A 76 21.22 5.90 5.77
C MET A 76 19.71 6.05 5.72
N GLN A 77 19.19 6.81 4.79
CA GLN A 77 17.77 7.19 4.68
C GLN A 77 16.83 5.97 4.73
N THR A 78 17.08 4.94 3.94
CA THR A 78 16.23 3.75 3.88
C THR A 78 16.16 3.00 5.22
N VAL A 79 17.30 2.86 5.91
CA VAL A 79 17.38 2.17 7.21
C VAL A 79 16.59 2.93 8.27
N VAL A 80 16.75 4.25 8.30
CA VAL A 80 16.04 5.11 9.26
C VAL A 80 14.53 5.09 8.98
N PHE A 81 14.11 5.12 7.73
CA PHE A 81 12.69 5.02 7.38
C PHE A 81 12.08 3.68 7.80
N ILE A 82 12.76 2.56 7.59
CA ILE A 82 12.28 1.24 8.06
C ILE A 82 12.10 1.24 9.58
N LEU A 83 13.07 1.79 10.34
CA LEU A 83 12.98 1.89 11.80
C LEU A 83 11.80 2.75 12.27
N VAL A 84 11.60 3.90 11.65
CA VAL A 84 10.50 4.82 11.98
C VAL A 84 9.15 4.20 11.64
N ILE A 85 9.01 3.60 10.47
CA ILE A 85 7.79 2.90 10.05
C ILE A 85 7.47 1.75 11.00
N ALA A 86 8.45 0.92 11.34
CA ALA A 86 8.27 -0.18 12.27
C ALA A 86 7.80 0.30 13.65
N SER A 87 8.40 1.38 14.16
CA SER A 87 7.99 1.97 15.45
C SER A 87 6.56 2.49 15.43
N ILE A 88 6.16 3.19 14.36
CA ILE A 88 4.79 3.71 14.21
C ILE A 88 3.80 2.57 14.13
N VAL A 89 4.08 1.56 13.31
CA VAL A 89 3.17 0.42 13.15
C VAL A 89 3.01 -0.36 14.44
N GLN A 90 4.09 -0.50 15.23
CA GLN A 90 4.02 -1.13 16.55
C GLN A 90 3.09 -0.37 17.52
N VAL A 91 3.15 0.96 17.50
CA VAL A 91 2.23 1.79 18.29
C VAL A 91 0.79 1.63 17.82
N VAL A 92 0.57 1.65 16.49
CA VAL A 92 -0.75 1.45 15.88
C VAL A 92 -1.31 0.06 16.22
N GLU A 93 -0.46 -0.98 16.19
CA GLU A 93 -0.85 -2.34 16.58
C GLU A 93 -1.31 -2.42 18.03
N MET A 94 -0.56 -1.82 18.95
CA MET A 94 -0.97 -1.76 20.38
C MET A 94 -2.29 -1.01 20.55
N PHE A 95 -2.49 0.06 19.79
CA PHE A 95 -3.73 0.82 19.82
C PHE A 95 -4.92 0.02 19.26
N LEU A 96 -4.76 -0.64 18.10
CA LEU A 96 -5.78 -1.51 17.51
C LEU A 96 -6.19 -2.67 18.43
N LYS A 97 -5.22 -3.28 19.10
CA LYS A 97 -5.47 -4.35 20.07
C LYS A 97 -6.38 -3.90 21.20
N LYS A 98 -6.25 -2.64 21.63
CA LYS A 98 -7.02 -2.07 22.74
C LYS A 98 -8.36 -1.46 22.29
N ALA A 99 -8.38 -0.77 21.14
CA ALA A 99 -9.54 -0.04 20.66
C ALA A 99 -10.54 -0.91 19.89
N VAL A 100 -10.06 -1.83 19.04
CA VAL A 100 -10.92 -2.65 18.17
C VAL A 100 -10.50 -4.12 18.19
N PRO A 101 -10.78 -4.85 19.28
CA PRO A 101 -10.35 -6.25 19.44
C PRO A 101 -10.98 -7.19 18.42
N ALA A 102 -12.14 -6.87 17.84
CA ALA A 102 -12.78 -7.65 16.79
C ALA A 102 -11.94 -7.61 15.48
N LEU A 103 -11.48 -6.44 15.07
CA LEU A 103 -10.62 -6.27 13.91
C LEU A 103 -9.23 -6.89 14.16
N TYR A 104 -8.70 -6.75 15.37
CA TYR A 104 -7.45 -7.40 15.77
C TYR A 104 -7.52 -8.92 15.63
N LYS A 105 -8.62 -9.56 16.08
CA LYS A 105 -8.82 -11.01 15.94
C LYS A 105 -9.01 -11.44 14.49
N ALA A 106 -9.67 -10.63 13.65
CA ALA A 106 -9.88 -10.90 12.25
C ALA A 106 -8.58 -10.79 11.43
N LEU A 107 -7.74 -9.80 11.74
CA LEU A 107 -6.44 -9.58 11.10
C LEU A 107 -5.33 -10.46 11.71
N GLY A 108 -5.41 -10.82 12.97
CA GLY A 108 -4.60 -11.78 13.74
C GLY A 108 -3.15 -11.93 13.27
N VAL A 109 -2.87 -13.04 12.60
CA VAL A 109 -1.54 -13.40 12.09
C VAL A 109 -1.04 -12.44 10.99
N PHE A 110 -1.91 -11.63 10.38
CA PHE A 110 -1.56 -10.73 9.27
C PHE A 110 -1.07 -9.34 9.72
N LEU A 111 -1.16 -9.02 11.01
CA LEU A 111 -0.66 -7.75 11.54
C LEU A 111 0.86 -7.54 11.30
N PRO A 112 1.72 -8.54 11.48
CA PRO A 112 3.14 -8.41 11.13
C PRO A 112 3.37 -8.09 9.64
N LEU A 113 2.45 -8.49 8.75
CA LEU A 113 2.52 -8.15 7.33
C LEU A 113 2.27 -6.67 7.04
N ILE A 114 1.64 -5.92 7.94
CA ILE A 114 1.52 -4.46 7.84
C ILE A 114 2.86 -3.80 8.19
N THR A 115 3.53 -4.28 9.22
CA THR A 115 4.81 -3.74 9.70
C THR A 115 5.92 -3.88 8.65
N THR A 116 5.96 -5.03 7.96
CA THR A 116 6.95 -5.34 6.92
C THR A 116 6.45 -5.06 5.50
N ASN A 117 5.38 -4.27 5.35
CA ASN A 117 4.77 -4.01 4.06
C ASN A 117 5.66 -3.12 3.18
N CYS A 118 6.19 -3.71 2.11
CA CYS A 118 7.02 -3.00 1.14
C CYS A 118 6.31 -1.81 0.47
N ALA A 119 4.96 -1.82 0.40
CA ALA A 119 4.22 -0.72 -0.18
C ALA A 119 4.30 0.55 0.68
N VAL A 120 4.31 0.42 2.01
CA VAL A 120 4.46 1.55 2.93
C VAL A 120 5.82 2.21 2.75
N LEU A 121 6.88 1.40 2.70
CA LEU A 121 8.23 1.90 2.43
C LEU A 121 8.35 2.51 1.02
N GLY A 122 7.75 1.85 0.03
CA GLY A 122 7.76 2.29 -1.37
C GLY A 122 7.14 3.67 -1.56
N VAL A 123 5.99 3.94 -0.92
CA VAL A 123 5.34 5.26 -0.96
C VAL A 123 6.23 6.35 -0.37
N VAL A 124 6.85 6.07 0.78
CA VAL A 124 7.74 7.04 1.45
C VAL A 124 8.96 7.35 0.59
N LEU A 125 9.58 6.34 -0.03
CA LEU A 125 10.73 6.54 -0.93
C LEU A 125 10.34 7.35 -2.18
N VAL A 126 9.18 7.07 -2.78
CA VAL A 126 8.66 7.86 -3.92
C VAL A 126 8.42 9.31 -3.51
N ASN A 127 7.82 9.56 -2.35
CA ASN A 127 7.59 10.93 -1.85
C ASN A 127 8.89 11.74 -1.73
N VAL A 128 9.97 11.09 -1.31
CA VAL A 128 11.28 11.76 -1.18
C VAL A 128 11.94 11.95 -2.54
N GLN A 129 11.84 10.97 -3.44
CA GLN A 129 12.40 11.06 -4.80
C GLN A 129 11.75 12.16 -5.63
N GLU A 130 10.42 12.29 -5.53
CA GLU A 130 9.64 13.34 -6.20
C GLU A 130 9.72 14.70 -5.49
N GLY A 131 10.30 14.75 -4.29
CA GLY A 131 10.46 15.99 -3.53
C GLY A 131 9.13 16.60 -3.07
N TYR A 132 8.12 15.78 -2.80
CA TYR A 132 6.81 16.27 -2.39
C TYR A 132 6.86 17.02 -1.06
N GLY A 133 6.11 18.12 -0.97
CA GLY A 133 5.89 18.84 0.28
C GLY A 133 5.06 18.02 1.27
N PHE A 134 4.96 18.46 2.51
CA PHE A 134 4.26 17.73 3.58
C PHE A 134 2.84 17.29 3.19
N LEU A 135 2.03 18.23 2.68
CA LEU A 135 0.64 17.94 2.31
C LEU A 135 0.55 16.97 1.14
N ALA A 136 1.37 17.16 0.10
CA ALA A 136 1.44 16.27 -1.05
C ALA A 136 1.87 14.85 -0.66
N SER A 137 2.84 14.72 0.25
CA SER A 137 3.30 13.42 0.76
C SER A 137 2.20 12.67 1.50
N VAL A 138 1.42 13.35 2.33
CA VAL A 138 0.30 12.73 3.06
C VAL A 138 -0.81 12.33 2.11
N VAL A 139 -1.16 13.18 1.14
CA VAL A 139 -2.18 12.88 0.13
C VAL A 139 -1.74 11.73 -0.76
N ASN A 140 -0.49 11.68 -1.20
CA ASN A 140 0.04 10.56 -1.97
C ASN A 140 0.06 9.25 -1.15
N GLY A 141 0.39 9.32 0.14
CA GLY A 141 0.31 8.19 1.06
C GLY A 141 -1.10 7.64 1.20
N ALA A 142 -2.10 8.50 1.39
CA ALA A 142 -3.50 8.13 1.46
C ALA A 142 -4.02 7.58 0.12
N ALA A 143 -3.68 8.23 -1.00
CA ALA A 143 -4.05 7.79 -2.35
C ALA A 143 -3.45 6.42 -2.70
N GLY A 144 -2.17 6.19 -2.38
CA GLY A 144 -1.51 4.90 -2.54
C GLY A 144 -2.16 3.79 -1.72
N GLY A 145 -2.59 4.10 -0.49
CA GLY A 145 -3.34 3.19 0.38
C GLY A 145 -4.73 2.86 -0.18
N LEU A 146 -5.44 3.83 -0.73
CA LEU A 146 -6.72 3.60 -1.42
C LEU A 146 -6.52 2.75 -2.68
N GLY A 147 -5.46 2.99 -3.46
CA GLY A 147 -5.07 2.16 -4.60
C GLY A 147 -4.75 0.72 -4.19
N PHE A 148 -4.06 0.54 -3.06
CA PHE A 148 -3.84 -0.76 -2.45
C PHE A 148 -5.15 -1.46 -2.09
N THR A 149 -6.08 -0.73 -1.45
CA THR A 149 -7.40 -1.26 -1.06
C THR A 149 -8.20 -1.68 -2.27
N LEU A 150 -8.24 -0.84 -3.32
CA LEU A 150 -8.92 -1.16 -4.57
C LEU A 150 -8.37 -2.47 -5.19
N ALA A 151 -7.05 -2.57 -5.31
CA ALA A 151 -6.39 -3.72 -5.91
C ALA A 151 -6.68 -5.02 -5.14
N ILE A 152 -6.57 -4.99 -3.79
CA ILE A 152 -6.77 -6.19 -2.98
C ILE A 152 -8.24 -6.64 -2.97
N VAL A 153 -9.20 -5.71 -3.00
CA VAL A 153 -10.64 -6.03 -3.07
C VAL A 153 -11.01 -6.61 -4.44
N LEU A 154 -10.51 -6.02 -5.53
CA LEU A 154 -10.69 -6.56 -6.88
C LEU A 154 -10.13 -7.98 -6.98
N PHE A 155 -8.92 -8.17 -6.50
CA PHE A 155 -8.29 -9.50 -6.52
C PHE A 155 -9.04 -10.52 -5.66
N ALA A 156 -9.50 -10.14 -4.47
CA ALA A 156 -10.30 -11.00 -3.60
C ALA A 156 -11.61 -11.43 -4.28
N SER A 157 -12.27 -10.50 -4.97
CA SER A 157 -13.52 -10.77 -5.71
C SER A 157 -13.31 -11.78 -6.87
N VAL A 158 -12.22 -11.62 -7.62
CA VAL A 158 -11.86 -12.55 -8.70
C VAL A 158 -11.46 -13.91 -8.14
N ARG A 159 -10.65 -13.92 -7.08
CA ARG A 159 -10.17 -15.14 -6.43
C ARG A 159 -11.31 -15.99 -5.86
N GLU A 160 -12.31 -15.36 -5.25
CA GLU A 160 -13.48 -16.10 -4.74
C GLU A 160 -14.26 -16.84 -5.85
N ARG A 161 -14.26 -16.31 -7.07
CA ARG A 161 -14.85 -16.97 -8.25
C ARG A 161 -13.95 -18.06 -8.81
N VAL A 162 -12.66 -17.80 -8.89
CA VAL A 162 -11.67 -18.75 -9.42
C VAL A 162 -11.52 -19.97 -8.52
N ASP A 163 -11.58 -19.80 -7.19
CA ASP A 163 -11.49 -20.90 -6.23
C ASP A 163 -12.70 -21.86 -6.32
N LYS A 164 -13.83 -21.40 -6.90
CA LYS A 164 -15.05 -22.22 -7.16
C LYS A 164 -15.06 -22.87 -8.54
N ALA A 165 -14.12 -22.52 -9.42
CA ALA A 165 -14.05 -23.07 -10.77
C ALA A 165 -13.37 -24.45 -10.79
N ASP A 166 -13.75 -25.28 -11.77
CA ASP A 166 -13.10 -26.56 -12.02
C ASP A 166 -11.71 -26.36 -12.62
N CYS A 167 -10.70 -26.43 -11.76
CA CYS A 167 -9.30 -26.35 -12.16
C CYS A 167 -8.59 -27.69 -11.94
N PRO A 168 -7.62 -28.05 -12.81
CA PRO A 168 -6.74 -29.17 -12.58
C PRO A 168 -6.07 -29.09 -11.22
N GLU A 169 -5.87 -30.23 -10.55
CA GLU A 169 -5.35 -30.26 -9.18
C GLU A 169 -3.97 -29.60 -9.02
N CYS A 170 -3.13 -29.64 -10.05
CA CYS A 170 -1.82 -29.01 -10.07
C CYS A 170 -1.87 -27.47 -10.01
N PHE A 171 -2.99 -26.84 -10.40
CA PHE A 171 -3.17 -25.39 -10.35
C PHE A 171 -3.98 -24.92 -9.16
N LYS A 172 -4.62 -25.80 -8.41
CA LYS A 172 -5.42 -25.41 -7.23
C LYS A 172 -4.58 -24.70 -6.16
N GLY A 173 -5.13 -23.65 -5.59
CA GLY A 173 -4.56 -22.92 -4.45
C GLY A 173 -3.64 -21.76 -4.86
N PHE A 174 -2.36 -21.79 -4.46
CA PHE A 174 -1.43 -20.71 -4.69
C PHE A 174 -1.09 -20.45 -6.16
N PRO A 175 -0.86 -21.47 -7.03
CA PRO A 175 -0.50 -21.23 -8.43
C PRO A 175 -1.58 -20.47 -9.21
N ILE A 176 -2.85 -20.83 -9.05
CA ILE A 176 -3.96 -20.15 -9.75
C ILE A 176 -4.11 -18.69 -9.28
N ALA A 177 -3.90 -18.46 -7.97
CA ALA A 177 -3.91 -17.10 -7.42
C ALA A 177 -2.80 -16.23 -8.03
N LEU A 178 -1.59 -16.78 -8.23
CA LEU A 178 -0.48 -16.07 -8.84
C LEU A 178 -0.75 -15.74 -10.31
N ILE A 179 -1.29 -16.69 -11.07
CA ILE A 179 -1.70 -16.47 -12.47
C ILE A 179 -2.76 -15.37 -12.56
N THR A 180 -3.76 -15.42 -11.70
CA THR A 180 -4.84 -14.42 -11.63
C THR A 180 -4.29 -13.03 -11.29
N ALA A 181 -3.35 -12.94 -10.34
CA ALA A 181 -2.69 -11.70 -10.00
C ALA A 181 -1.88 -11.13 -11.19
N GLY A 182 -1.17 -12.00 -11.92
CA GLY A 182 -0.43 -11.62 -13.12
C GLY A 182 -1.34 -11.09 -14.24
N LEU A 183 -2.47 -11.74 -14.49
CA LEU A 183 -3.45 -11.30 -15.48
C LEU A 183 -4.09 -9.95 -15.09
N LEU A 184 -4.38 -9.76 -13.79
CA LEU A 184 -4.89 -8.50 -13.28
C LEU A 184 -3.85 -7.36 -13.42
N ALA A 185 -2.58 -7.65 -13.15
CA ALA A 185 -1.48 -6.70 -13.34
C ALA A 185 -1.31 -6.31 -14.82
N LEU A 186 -1.39 -7.27 -15.74
CA LEU A 186 -1.38 -7.00 -17.19
C LEU A 186 -2.55 -6.12 -17.63
N ALA A 187 -3.75 -6.35 -17.09
CA ALA A 187 -4.90 -5.48 -17.37
C ALA A 187 -4.66 -4.05 -16.88
N PHE A 188 -4.03 -3.88 -15.71
CA PHE A 188 -3.72 -2.55 -15.17
C PHE A 188 -2.58 -1.84 -15.88
N THR A 189 -1.64 -2.55 -16.50
CA THR A 189 -0.61 -1.90 -17.34
C THR A 189 -1.20 -1.17 -18.55
N GLY A 190 -2.39 -1.56 -19.01
CA GLY A 190 -3.14 -0.82 -20.02
C GLY A 190 -3.49 0.62 -19.60
N PHE A 191 -3.62 0.88 -18.30
CA PHE A 191 -3.87 2.23 -17.76
C PHE A 191 -2.59 3.05 -17.56
N SER A 192 -1.42 2.41 -17.51
CA SER A 192 -0.14 3.10 -17.26
C SER A 192 0.30 4.02 -18.41
N GLY A 193 -0.32 3.88 -19.59
CA GLY A 193 -0.12 4.77 -20.75
C GLY A 193 -0.93 6.06 -20.71
N LEU A 194 -1.90 6.17 -19.81
CA LEU A 194 -2.71 7.37 -19.63
C LEU A 194 -1.95 8.38 -18.77
N LYS A 195 -1.10 9.20 -19.39
CA LYS A 195 -0.58 10.40 -18.75
C LYS A 195 -1.73 11.39 -18.63
N ILE A 196 -2.29 11.52 -17.42
CA ILE A 196 -3.44 12.40 -17.17
C ILE A 196 -2.99 13.87 -17.00
N PHE A 197 -1.71 14.13 -16.86
CA PHE A 197 -1.08 15.47 -16.96
C PHE A 197 0.43 15.35 -17.15
#